data_7353d04e38e7072640d8b958858a5475
#
_entry.id   7353d04e38e7072640d8b958858a5475
#
_cell.length_a   1.000
_cell.length_b   1.000
_cell.length_c   1.000
_cell.angle_alpha   90.00
_cell.angle_beta   90.00
_cell.angle_gamma   90.00
#
_symmetry.space_group_name_H-M   'P 1'
#
loop_
_entity.id
_entity.type
_entity.pdbx_description
1 polymer ?
#
loop_
_entity_poly.entity_id
_entity_poly.type
_entity_poly.pdbx_seq_one_letter_code
_entity_poly.pdbx_strand_id
1 'polypeptide(L)'
;MATTIQNPPSQNPSPEPEEEPLSGRQMSFLEHLEELRQRLLRSVISLVVGFGICFYFSDNIYGYLAKPLTDTLHALKMSEKLVYTNPVDPFNLYIKLSLVGGLFLASPFILYQIWLFISPGLYRHEKRYVWPFVFLTSSLFMTGGFFAYKLAFPAALKFLVEFGKRFQPMISINEYWNLALTIIVGVGLVFELPVIILILSIFGIVTPKFLIKQTRYAVLITAVVAAAIAPTPDWTTLFMFWIPMVGLYIVSIALSWLVQLRRNWKKKHAQAS
;
A
#
# COMPACT_ATOMS: atom_id res chain seq x y z
N MET A 1 86.68 27.92 -30.54
CA MET A 1 85.78 26.81 -30.82
C MET A 1 84.92 26.65 -29.61
N ALA A 2 83.69 27.14 -29.62
CA ALA A 2 82.76 27.02 -28.52
C ALA A 2 81.67 26.09 -29.00
N THR A 3 81.55 24.94 -28.30
CA THR A 3 80.59 23.91 -28.59
C THR A 3 79.29 24.22 -27.83
N THR A 4 78.24 24.59 -28.55
CA THR A 4 76.88 24.81 -28.02
C THR A 4 76.21 23.49 -27.72
N ILE A 5 75.94 23.25 -26.46
CA ILE A 5 75.11 22.08 -26.01
C ILE A 5 73.67 22.47 -26.18
N GLN A 6 72.96 21.82 -27.13
CA GLN A 6 71.52 21.92 -27.29
C GLN A 6 70.82 20.99 -26.25
N ASN A 7 69.99 21.58 -25.38
CA ASN A 7 69.09 20.85 -24.51
C ASN A 7 67.96 20.25 -25.36
N PRO A 8 67.56 18.98 -25.12
CA PRO A 8 66.41 18.38 -25.75
C PRO A 8 65.11 19.02 -25.24
N PRO A 9 64.02 19.08 -26.05
CA PRO A 9 62.74 19.67 -25.66
C PRO A 9 62.12 18.87 -24.55
N SER A 10 61.68 19.56 -23.49
CA SER A 10 60.87 18.99 -22.40
C SER A 10 59.60 18.40 -22.95
N GLN A 11 59.50 17.11 -22.85
CA GLN A 11 58.20 16.41 -23.05
C GLN A 11 57.26 16.85 -21.96
N ASN A 12 56.24 17.61 -22.35
CA ASN A 12 55.10 17.92 -21.51
C ASN A 12 54.35 16.60 -21.26
N PRO A 13 54.14 16.16 -20.00
CA PRO A 13 53.31 15.00 -19.74
C PRO A 13 51.89 15.31 -20.25
N SER A 14 51.39 14.42 -21.12
CA SER A 14 50.00 14.42 -21.54
C SER A 14 49.10 14.47 -20.29
N PRO A 15 48.05 15.30 -20.28
CA PRO A 15 47.14 15.33 -19.15
C PRO A 15 46.57 13.92 -18.94
N GLU A 16 46.84 13.37 -17.77
CA GLU A 16 46.14 12.16 -17.30
C GLU A 16 44.64 12.43 -17.44
N PRO A 17 43.84 11.45 -17.91
CA PRO A 17 42.39 11.61 -17.90
C PRO A 17 41.97 11.88 -16.47
N GLU A 18 41.48 13.09 -16.19
CA GLU A 18 40.80 13.41 -14.94
C GLU A 18 39.74 12.36 -14.72
N GLU A 19 40.01 11.43 -13.80
CA GLU A 19 38.98 10.54 -13.29
C GLU A 19 37.91 11.45 -12.69
N GLU A 20 36.84 11.69 -13.46
CA GLU A 20 35.63 12.33 -12.94
C GLU A 20 35.25 11.59 -11.66
N PRO A 21 35.18 12.28 -10.51
CA PRO A 21 34.72 11.62 -9.28
C PRO A 21 33.36 11.02 -9.57
N LEU A 22 33.25 9.72 -9.35
CA LEU A 22 31.98 8.96 -9.32
C LEU A 22 31.13 9.47 -8.16
N SER A 23 30.90 10.78 -8.09
CA SER A 23 29.90 11.42 -7.27
C SER A 23 28.55 10.89 -7.76
N GLY A 24 27.85 10.20 -6.88
CA GLY A 24 26.60 9.53 -7.16
C GLY A 24 25.71 10.37 -8.07
N ARG A 25 25.51 9.88 -9.28
CA ARG A 25 24.74 10.53 -10.34
C ARG A 25 23.37 10.88 -9.75
N GLN A 26 23.19 12.13 -9.37
CA GLN A 26 21.87 12.64 -8.99
C GLN A 26 21.02 12.50 -10.24
N MET A 27 20.03 11.59 -10.21
CA MET A 27 19.12 11.43 -11.34
C MET A 27 18.51 12.78 -11.66
N SER A 28 18.58 13.18 -12.94
CA SER A 28 17.87 14.34 -13.44
C SER A 28 16.37 14.20 -13.16
N PHE A 29 15.68 15.30 -12.91
CA PHE A 29 14.23 15.29 -12.74
C PHE A 29 13.50 14.55 -13.91
N LEU A 30 14.00 14.70 -15.12
CA LEU A 30 13.46 14.00 -16.30
C LEU A 30 13.72 12.48 -16.26
N GLU A 31 14.91 12.06 -15.80
CA GLU A 31 15.21 10.64 -15.61
C GLU A 31 14.30 10.01 -14.54
N HIS A 32 13.98 10.75 -13.48
CA HIS A 32 13.06 10.29 -12.43
C HIS A 32 11.62 10.16 -12.94
N LEU A 33 11.15 11.08 -13.79
CA LEU A 33 9.85 10.99 -14.45
C LEU A 33 9.76 9.80 -15.42
N GLU A 34 10.84 9.52 -16.18
CA GLU A 34 10.89 8.36 -17.06
C GLU A 34 10.87 7.05 -16.26
N GLU A 35 11.58 6.99 -15.12
CA GLU A 35 11.51 5.85 -14.21
C GLU A 35 10.07 5.65 -13.67
N LEU A 36 9.39 6.74 -13.24
CA LEU A 36 8.00 6.69 -12.79
C LEU A 36 7.09 6.09 -13.86
N ARG A 37 7.21 6.57 -15.11
CA ARG A 37 6.43 6.07 -16.25
C ARG A 37 6.63 4.56 -16.44
N GLN A 38 7.89 4.11 -16.44
CA GLN A 38 8.20 2.68 -16.63
C GLN A 38 7.66 1.83 -15.47
N ARG A 39 7.77 2.29 -14.21
CA ARG A 39 7.26 1.58 -13.04
C ARG A 39 5.73 1.51 -13.06
N LEU A 40 5.08 2.61 -13.42
CA LEU A 40 3.63 2.68 -13.56
C LEU A 40 3.13 1.71 -14.63
N LEU A 41 3.75 1.69 -15.81
CA LEU A 41 3.40 0.77 -16.90
C LEU A 41 3.53 -0.70 -16.45
N ARG A 42 4.61 -1.06 -15.76
CA ARG A 42 4.79 -2.42 -15.24
C ARG A 42 3.73 -2.79 -14.19
N SER A 43 3.35 -1.84 -13.33
CA SER A 43 2.28 -2.02 -12.35
C SER A 43 0.93 -2.23 -13.03
N VAL A 44 0.62 -1.45 -14.07
CA VAL A 44 -0.62 -1.60 -14.84
C VAL A 44 -0.64 -2.96 -15.57
N ILE A 45 0.47 -3.36 -16.19
CA ILE A 45 0.56 -4.67 -16.85
C ILE A 45 0.32 -5.80 -15.83
N SER A 46 0.91 -5.73 -14.64
CA SER A 46 0.67 -6.74 -13.61
C SER A 46 -0.77 -6.77 -13.14
N LEU A 47 -1.43 -5.61 -13.05
CA LEU A 47 -2.85 -5.51 -12.72
C LEU A 47 -3.72 -6.15 -13.82
N VAL A 48 -3.41 -5.88 -15.10
CA VAL A 48 -4.14 -6.48 -16.24
C VAL A 48 -3.98 -8.00 -16.27
N VAL A 49 -2.79 -8.52 -16.01
CA VAL A 49 -2.57 -9.97 -15.89
C VAL A 49 -3.34 -10.54 -14.70
N GLY A 50 -3.26 -9.89 -13.52
CA GLY A 50 -4.04 -10.28 -12.33
C GLY A 50 -5.54 -10.25 -12.59
N PHE A 51 -6.04 -9.22 -13.27
CA PHE A 51 -7.43 -9.11 -13.70
C PHE A 51 -7.83 -10.31 -14.60
N GLY A 52 -7.04 -10.64 -15.63
CA GLY A 52 -7.33 -11.76 -16.53
C GLY A 52 -7.43 -13.10 -15.79
N ILE A 53 -6.51 -13.35 -14.86
CA ILE A 53 -6.53 -14.55 -13.99
C ILE A 53 -7.80 -14.56 -13.13
N CYS A 54 -8.08 -13.47 -12.42
CA CYS A 54 -9.25 -13.38 -11.56
C CYS A 54 -10.57 -13.40 -12.35
N PHE A 55 -10.59 -12.90 -13.58
CA PHE A 55 -11.76 -12.96 -14.43
C PHE A 55 -12.09 -14.42 -14.84
N TYR A 56 -11.07 -15.22 -15.12
CA TYR A 56 -11.24 -16.65 -15.39
C TYR A 56 -11.83 -17.41 -14.17
N PHE A 57 -11.45 -17.02 -12.94
CA PHE A 57 -11.94 -17.62 -11.71
C PHE A 57 -13.07 -16.81 -11.04
N SER A 58 -13.72 -15.91 -11.76
CA SER A 58 -14.66 -14.93 -11.19
C SER A 58 -15.85 -15.56 -10.47
N ASP A 59 -16.37 -16.70 -10.95
CA ASP A 59 -17.46 -17.43 -10.27
C ASP A 59 -17.03 -17.97 -8.90
N ASN A 60 -15.80 -18.50 -8.79
CA ASN A 60 -15.27 -18.99 -7.53
C ASN A 60 -15.05 -17.85 -6.53
N ILE A 61 -14.54 -16.71 -7.02
CA ILE A 61 -14.34 -15.49 -6.23
C ILE A 61 -15.69 -14.97 -5.75
N TYR A 62 -16.69 -14.93 -6.62
CA TYR A 62 -18.06 -14.56 -6.26
C TYR A 62 -18.60 -15.44 -5.15
N GLY A 63 -18.55 -16.77 -5.32
CA GLY A 63 -19.06 -17.72 -4.33
C GLY A 63 -18.39 -17.57 -2.97
N TYR A 64 -17.08 -17.26 -2.93
CA TYR A 64 -16.36 -17.02 -1.68
C TYR A 64 -16.74 -15.68 -1.03
N LEU A 65 -16.74 -14.60 -1.81
CA LEU A 65 -17.03 -13.25 -1.29
C LEU A 65 -18.51 -13.01 -0.98
N ALA A 66 -19.43 -13.78 -1.55
CA ALA A 66 -20.86 -13.70 -1.26
C ALA A 66 -21.25 -14.34 0.08
N LYS A 67 -20.39 -15.20 0.67
CA LYS A 67 -20.70 -15.91 1.93
C LYS A 67 -21.14 -15.00 3.08
N PRO A 68 -20.51 -13.87 3.39
CA PRO A 68 -20.94 -13.00 4.48
C PRO A 68 -22.38 -12.50 4.30
N LEU A 69 -22.81 -12.29 3.05
CA LEU A 69 -24.20 -11.91 2.75
C LEU A 69 -25.14 -13.07 3.00
N THR A 70 -24.88 -14.22 2.36
CA THR A 70 -25.74 -15.40 2.47
C THR A 70 -25.88 -15.84 3.92
N ASP A 71 -24.77 -15.86 4.68
CA ASP A 71 -24.80 -16.20 6.11
C ASP A 71 -25.62 -15.20 6.93
N THR A 72 -25.51 -13.90 6.64
CA THR A 72 -26.26 -12.85 7.33
C THR A 72 -27.76 -12.93 7.01
N LEU A 73 -28.12 -13.08 5.75
CA LEU A 73 -29.51 -13.18 5.31
C LEU A 73 -30.17 -14.46 5.82
N HIS A 74 -29.44 -15.57 5.79
CA HIS A 74 -29.88 -16.82 6.35
C HIS A 74 -30.17 -16.73 7.87
N ALA A 75 -29.25 -16.13 8.62
CA ALA A 75 -29.41 -15.90 10.07
C ALA A 75 -30.64 -15.03 10.39
N LEU A 76 -31.01 -14.12 9.50
CA LEU A 76 -32.18 -13.25 9.64
C LEU A 76 -33.44 -13.79 8.99
N LYS A 77 -33.42 -15.03 8.46
CA LYS A 77 -34.53 -15.69 7.75
C LYS A 77 -35.06 -14.86 6.57
N MET A 78 -34.20 -14.19 5.86
CA MET A 78 -34.48 -13.36 4.68
C MET A 78 -34.14 -14.11 3.38
N SER A 79 -34.67 -13.64 2.24
CA SER A 79 -34.31 -14.16 0.92
C SER A 79 -32.82 -13.93 0.62
N GLU A 80 -32.11 -14.97 0.24
CA GLU A 80 -30.69 -14.94 -0.09
C GLU A 80 -30.42 -14.39 -1.51
N LYS A 81 -31.47 -14.08 -2.28
CA LYS A 81 -31.34 -13.66 -3.67
C LYS A 81 -31.13 -12.15 -3.76
N LEU A 82 -30.02 -11.75 -4.38
CA LEU A 82 -29.80 -10.39 -4.81
C LEU A 82 -30.66 -10.06 -6.03
N VAL A 83 -31.12 -8.82 -6.10
CA VAL A 83 -31.91 -8.31 -7.23
C VAL A 83 -31.02 -7.44 -8.10
N TYR A 84 -31.14 -7.58 -9.42
CA TYR A 84 -30.56 -6.63 -10.35
C TYR A 84 -31.66 -5.81 -11.02
N THR A 85 -31.42 -4.53 -11.22
CA THR A 85 -32.34 -3.59 -11.84
C THR A 85 -31.98 -3.32 -13.31
N ASN A 86 -30.73 -3.58 -13.66
CA ASN A 86 -30.24 -3.41 -15.01
C ASN A 86 -29.64 -4.74 -15.53
N PRO A 87 -29.97 -5.20 -16.75
CA PRO A 87 -29.40 -6.43 -17.31
C PRO A 87 -27.87 -6.48 -17.38
N VAL A 88 -27.21 -5.32 -17.36
CA VAL A 88 -25.73 -5.20 -17.39
C VAL A 88 -25.10 -5.39 -15.99
N ASP A 89 -25.89 -5.30 -14.93
CA ASP A 89 -25.37 -5.36 -13.55
C ASP A 89 -24.58 -6.64 -13.24
N PRO A 90 -25.04 -7.85 -13.61
CA PRO A 90 -24.28 -9.08 -13.35
C PRO A 90 -22.92 -9.09 -14.10
N PHE A 91 -22.87 -8.57 -15.32
CA PHE A 91 -21.62 -8.47 -16.08
C PHE A 91 -20.64 -7.49 -15.41
N ASN A 92 -21.11 -6.29 -15.05
CA ASN A 92 -20.30 -5.31 -14.34
C ASN A 92 -19.79 -5.83 -13.00
N LEU A 93 -20.57 -6.67 -12.31
CA LEU A 93 -20.14 -7.32 -11.09
C LEU A 93 -18.88 -8.14 -11.32
N TYR A 94 -18.88 -9.04 -12.30
CA TYR A 94 -17.72 -9.90 -12.57
C TYR A 94 -16.47 -9.09 -12.96
N ILE A 95 -16.64 -7.98 -13.69
CA ILE A 95 -15.53 -7.06 -13.99
C ILE A 95 -14.97 -6.43 -12.72
N LYS A 96 -15.83 -5.85 -11.87
CA LYS A 96 -15.40 -5.22 -10.61
C LYS A 96 -14.71 -6.21 -9.68
N LEU A 97 -15.30 -7.38 -9.54
CA LEU A 97 -14.78 -8.47 -8.71
C LEU A 97 -13.39 -8.90 -9.16
N SER A 98 -13.24 -9.09 -10.49
CA SER A 98 -11.98 -9.48 -11.11
C SER A 98 -10.92 -8.38 -11.02
N LEU A 99 -11.33 -7.10 -11.10
CA LEU A 99 -10.42 -5.97 -10.94
C LEU A 99 -9.87 -5.89 -9.51
N VAL A 100 -10.75 -6.03 -8.52
CA VAL A 100 -10.34 -6.02 -7.11
C VAL A 100 -9.53 -7.26 -6.77
N GLY A 101 -9.97 -8.46 -7.17
CA GLY A 101 -9.20 -9.69 -7.01
C GLY A 101 -7.83 -9.60 -7.68
N GLY A 102 -7.77 -9.05 -8.90
CA GLY A 102 -6.55 -8.79 -9.64
C GLY A 102 -5.63 -7.81 -8.93
N LEU A 103 -6.17 -6.76 -8.30
CA LEU A 103 -5.42 -5.82 -7.47
C LEU A 103 -4.75 -6.53 -6.28
N PHE A 104 -5.49 -7.38 -5.56
CA PHE A 104 -4.95 -8.16 -4.46
C PHE A 104 -3.89 -9.15 -4.94
N LEU A 105 -4.13 -9.86 -6.04
CA LEU A 105 -3.17 -10.81 -6.62
C LEU A 105 -1.89 -10.11 -7.12
N ALA A 106 -2.02 -8.96 -7.76
CA ALA A 106 -0.90 -8.17 -8.29
C ALA A 106 -0.22 -7.30 -7.22
N SER A 107 -0.81 -7.14 -6.02
CA SER A 107 -0.30 -6.23 -4.99
C SER A 107 1.17 -6.43 -4.64
N PRO A 108 1.73 -7.66 -4.50
CA PRO A 108 3.14 -7.83 -4.20
C PRO A 108 4.04 -7.21 -5.29
N PHE A 109 3.65 -7.36 -6.56
CA PHE A 109 4.40 -6.81 -7.67
C PHE A 109 4.23 -5.29 -7.79
N ILE A 110 3.02 -4.77 -7.60
CA ILE A 110 2.74 -3.33 -7.61
C ILE A 110 3.53 -2.65 -6.48
N LEU A 111 3.46 -3.18 -5.27
CA LEU A 111 4.18 -2.66 -4.11
C LEU A 111 5.70 -2.74 -4.30
N TYR A 112 6.19 -3.79 -4.97
CA TYR A 112 7.61 -3.88 -5.37
C TYR A 112 8.00 -2.76 -6.36
N GLN A 113 7.17 -2.44 -7.36
CA GLN A 113 7.44 -1.33 -8.28
C GLN A 113 7.44 0.04 -7.57
N ILE A 114 6.48 0.25 -6.66
CA ILE A 114 6.42 1.45 -5.82
C ILE A 114 7.70 1.56 -4.97
N TRP A 115 8.12 0.46 -4.35
CA TRP A 115 9.35 0.44 -3.56
C TRP A 115 10.59 0.75 -4.40
N LEU A 116 10.72 0.16 -5.59
CA LEU A 116 11.83 0.43 -6.49
C LEU A 116 11.88 1.90 -6.95
N PHE A 117 10.74 2.55 -7.08
CA PHE A 117 10.66 3.98 -7.39
C PHE A 117 11.12 4.86 -6.23
N ILE A 118 10.84 4.46 -5.00
CA ILE A 118 11.25 5.19 -3.78
C ILE A 118 12.72 4.92 -3.44
N SER A 119 13.25 3.74 -3.78
CA SER A 119 14.57 3.25 -3.36
C SER A 119 15.80 3.97 -3.92
N PRO A 120 15.80 4.70 -5.06
CA PRO A 120 16.98 5.47 -5.51
C PRO A 120 17.45 6.49 -4.47
N GLY A 121 16.56 6.98 -3.61
CA GLY A 121 16.90 7.84 -2.47
C GLY A 121 17.57 7.11 -1.29
N LEU A 122 17.67 5.77 -1.32
CA LEU A 122 18.31 4.98 -0.28
C LEU A 122 19.77 4.65 -0.62
N TYR A 123 20.63 4.57 0.43
CA TYR A 123 22.02 4.17 0.30
C TYR A 123 22.14 2.76 -0.32
N ARG A 124 23.18 2.55 -1.16
CA ARG A 124 23.43 1.26 -1.86
C ARG A 124 23.41 0.01 -0.94
N HIS A 125 23.76 0.17 0.34
CA HIS A 125 23.75 -0.91 1.35
C HIS A 125 22.36 -1.31 1.83
N GLU A 126 21.32 -0.52 1.54
CA GLU A 126 19.95 -0.74 2.03
C GLU A 126 19.07 -1.50 1.03
N LYS A 127 19.56 -1.74 -0.19
CA LYS A 127 18.86 -2.56 -1.21
C LYS A 127 18.55 -3.99 -0.75
N ARG A 128 19.29 -4.51 0.23
CA ARG A 128 19.04 -5.82 0.83
C ARG A 128 17.69 -5.92 1.55
N TYR A 129 17.14 -4.78 1.97
CA TYR A 129 15.86 -4.73 2.70
C TYR A 129 14.63 -4.66 1.79
N VAL A 130 14.81 -4.62 0.47
CA VAL A 130 13.68 -4.56 -0.50
C VAL A 130 12.75 -5.75 -0.33
N TRP A 131 13.26 -6.98 -0.30
CA TRP A 131 12.45 -8.17 -0.19
C TRP A 131 11.66 -8.29 1.13
N PRO A 132 12.30 -8.14 2.31
CA PRO A 132 11.56 -8.11 3.57
C PRO A 132 10.50 -7.01 3.61
N PHE A 133 10.78 -5.88 2.98
CA PHE A 133 9.85 -4.75 2.94
C PHE A 133 8.65 -5.05 2.04
N VAL A 134 8.86 -5.55 0.82
CA VAL A 134 7.77 -5.96 -0.09
C VAL A 134 6.91 -7.05 0.54
N PHE A 135 7.53 -8.01 1.22
CA PHE A 135 6.80 -9.04 1.95
C PHE A 135 5.94 -8.45 3.08
N LEU A 136 6.48 -7.51 3.84
CA LEU A 136 5.76 -6.83 4.93
C LEU A 136 4.56 -6.05 4.37
N THR A 137 4.76 -5.19 3.35
CA THR A 137 3.68 -4.41 2.73
C THR A 137 2.60 -5.32 2.15
N SER A 138 2.98 -6.30 1.32
CA SER A 138 2.01 -7.22 0.73
C SER A 138 1.23 -7.99 1.80
N SER A 139 1.90 -8.40 2.88
CA SER A 139 1.24 -9.10 4.00
C SER A 139 0.26 -8.17 4.73
N LEU A 140 0.61 -6.90 4.97
CA LEU A 140 -0.28 -5.94 5.60
C LEU A 140 -1.51 -5.66 4.72
N PHE A 141 -1.30 -5.43 3.43
CA PHE A 141 -2.40 -5.21 2.49
C PHE A 141 -3.38 -6.39 2.45
N MET A 142 -2.84 -7.62 2.32
CA MET A 142 -3.64 -8.85 2.35
C MET A 142 -4.37 -9.02 3.69
N THR A 143 -3.69 -8.77 4.80
CA THR A 143 -4.29 -8.85 6.15
C THR A 143 -5.40 -7.81 6.31
N GLY A 144 -5.22 -6.60 5.78
CA GLY A 144 -6.24 -5.55 5.76
C GLY A 144 -7.48 -5.96 4.98
N GLY A 145 -7.31 -6.51 3.78
CA GLY A 145 -8.42 -7.04 2.98
C GLY A 145 -9.13 -8.23 3.66
N PHE A 146 -8.37 -9.13 4.27
CA PHE A 146 -8.93 -10.25 5.03
C PHE A 146 -9.68 -9.79 6.27
N PHE A 147 -9.15 -8.82 7.03
CA PHE A 147 -9.83 -8.20 8.15
C PHE A 147 -11.13 -7.53 7.71
N ALA A 148 -11.09 -6.78 6.62
CA ALA A 148 -12.26 -6.16 6.03
C ALA A 148 -13.34 -7.20 5.68
N TYR A 149 -12.95 -8.27 4.98
CA TYR A 149 -13.86 -9.33 4.55
C TYR A 149 -14.46 -10.11 5.72
N LYS A 150 -13.67 -10.47 6.74
CA LYS A 150 -14.11 -11.36 7.84
C LYS A 150 -14.77 -10.64 9.01
N LEU A 151 -14.38 -9.40 9.29
CA LEU A 151 -14.85 -8.67 10.46
C LEU A 151 -15.62 -7.40 10.09
N ALA A 152 -14.99 -6.48 9.36
CA ALA A 152 -15.54 -5.14 9.17
C ALA A 152 -16.80 -5.16 8.30
N PHE A 153 -16.76 -5.87 7.17
CA PHE A 153 -17.88 -5.93 6.24
C PHE A 153 -19.10 -6.69 6.80
N PRO A 154 -18.97 -7.91 7.39
CA PRO A 154 -20.11 -8.60 7.99
C PRO A 154 -20.80 -7.83 9.11
N ALA A 155 -20.02 -7.12 9.93
CA ALA A 155 -20.60 -6.30 11.01
C ALA A 155 -21.37 -5.09 10.47
N ALA A 156 -20.79 -4.39 9.48
CA ALA A 156 -21.47 -3.30 8.80
C ALA A 156 -22.77 -3.78 8.11
N LEU A 157 -22.69 -4.92 7.42
CA LEU A 157 -23.84 -5.52 6.76
C LEU A 157 -24.95 -5.91 7.77
N LYS A 158 -24.57 -6.57 8.87
CA LYS A 158 -25.50 -6.94 9.95
C LYS A 158 -26.22 -5.71 10.50
N PHE A 159 -25.46 -4.64 10.79
CA PHE A 159 -26.05 -3.39 11.27
C PHE A 159 -27.06 -2.82 10.26
N LEU A 160 -26.71 -2.73 8.97
CA LEU A 160 -27.59 -2.20 7.93
C LEU A 160 -28.90 -3.01 7.82
N VAL A 161 -28.79 -4.34 7.78
CA VAL A 161 -29.96 -5.22 7.66
C VAL A 161 -30.80 -5.17 8.94
N GLU A 162 -30.17 -5.10 10.13
CA GLU A 162 -30.89 -4.96 11.40
C GLU A 162 -31.63 -3.62 11.52
N PHE A 163 -31.01 -2.54 11.04
CA PHE A 163 -31.63 -1.22 10.99
C PHE A 163 -32.85 -1.21 10.05
N GLY A 164 -32.74 -1.95 8.94
CA GLY A 164 -33.80 -2.09 7.93
C GLY A 164 -34.92 -3.08 8.26
N LYS A 165 -34.96 -3.73 9.43
CA LYS A 165 -35.93 -4.80 9.78
C LYS A 165 -37.41 -4.47 9.60
N ARG A 166 -37.76 -3.18 9.60
CA ARG A 166 -39.14 -2.71 9.38
C ARG A 166 -39.55 -2.69 7.91
N PHE A 167 -38.61 -2.87 7.00
CA PHE A 167 -38.81 -2.83 5.56
C PHE A 167 -38.56 -4.19 4.95
N GLN A 168 -39.12 -4.44 3.78
CA GLN A 168 -38.74 -5.61 2.99
C GLN A 168 -37.48 -5.29 2.19
N PRO A 169 -36.33 -5.93 2.47
CA PRO A 169 -35.10 -5.61 1.79
C PRO A 169 -35.12 -6.16 0.35
N MET A 170 -34.88 -5.28 -0.62
CA MET A 170 -34.57 -5.65 -1.99
C MET A 170 -33.11 -5.22 -2.25
N ILE A 171 -32.16 -6.09 -1.91
CA ILE A 171 -30.75 -5.75 -1.98
C ILE A 171 -30.29 -5.86 -3.43
N SER A 172 -29.90 -4.72 -3.99
CA SER A 172 -29.36 -4.63 -5.36
C SER A 172 -27.94 -5.21 -5.42
N ILE A 173 -27.67 -5.98 -6.48
CA ILE A 173 -26.33 -6.52 -6.77
C ILE A 173 -25.30 -5.40 -6.77
N ASN A 174 -25.55 -4.30 -7.49
CA ASN A 174 -24.60 -3.20 -7.62
C ASN A 174 -24.26 -2.55 -6.29
N GLU A 175 -25.27 -2.22 -5.49
CA GLU A 175 -25.07 -1.52 -4.22
C GLU A 175 -24.31 -2.39 -3.21
N TYR A 176 -24.70 -3.67 -3.12
CA TYR A 176 -24.02 -4.61 -2.24
C TYR A 176 -22.52 -4.74 -2.58
N TRP A 177 -22.20 -4.97 -3.87
CA TRP A 177 -20.81 -5.18 -4.27
C TRP A 177 -19.99 -3.92 -4.28
N ASN A 178 -20.57 -2.77 -4.60
CA ASN A 178 -19.88 -1.49 -4.44
C ASN A 178 -19.47 -1.28 -2.99
N LEU A 179 -20.39 -1.52 -2.06
CA LEU A 179 -20.12 -1.42 -0.63
C LEU A 179 -19.03 -2.40 -0.18
N ALA A 180 -19.18 -3.70 -0.52
CA ALA A 180 -18.23 -4.74 -0.15
C ALA A 180 -16.81 -4.44 -0.66
N LEU A 181 -16.67 -4.14 -1.95
CA LEU A 181 -15.38 -3.90 -2.57
C LEU A 181 -14.73 -2.61 -2.08
N THR A 182 -15.53 -1.56 -1.86
CA THR A 182 -15.02 -0.30 -1.28
C THR A 182 -14.45 -0.51 0.11
N ILE A 183 -15.14 -1.25 0.97
CA ILE A 183 -14.65 -1.57 2.32
C ILE A 183 -13.38 -2.42 2.24
N ILE A 184 -13.37 -3.48 1.43
CA ILE A 184 -12.24 -4.40 1.32
C ILE A 184 -10.98 -3.68 0.82
N VAL A 185 -11.09 -2.90 -0.25
CA VAL A 185 -9.96 -2.13 -0.80
C VAL A 185 -9.56 -1.00 0.13
N GLY A 186 -10.53 -0.23 0.65
CA GLY A 186 -10.27 0.91 1.51
C GLY A 186 -9.52 0.51 2.78
N VAL A 187 -9.96 -0.54 3.46
CA VAL A 187 -9.28 -1.06 4.65
C VAL A 187 -7.91 -1.66 4.27
N GLY A 188 -7.81 -2.38 3.15
CA GLY A 188 -6.52 -2.87 2.64
C GLY A 188 -5.50 -1.74 2.49
N LEU A 189 -5.88 -0.62 1.90
CA LEU A 189 -5.03 0.56 1.74
C LEU A 189 -4.67 1.21 3.08
N VAL A 190 -5.59 1.24 4.04
CA VAL A 190 -5.31 1.78 5.38
C VAL A 190 -4.26 0.94 6.11
N PHE A 191 -4.23 -0.36 5.89
CA PHE A 191 -3.21 -1.23 6.46
C PHE A 191 -1.80 -0.95 5.94
N GLU A 192 -1.64 -0.17 4.86
CA GLU A 192 -0.34 0.32 4.39
C GLU A 192 0.21 1.51 5.21
N LEU A 193 -0.59 2.15 6.07
CA LEU A 193 -0.14 3.30 6.88
C LEU A 193 1.15 3.03 7.68
N PRO A 194 1.33 1.88 8.37
CA PRO A 194 2.57 1.60 9.08
C PRO A 194 3.80 1.60 8.18
N VAL A 195 3.64 1.15 6.95
CA VAL A 195 4.73 1.07 5.99
C VAL A 195 5.08 2.44 5.43
N ILE A 196 4.07 3.27 5.13
CA ILE A 196 4.29 4.66 4.71
C ILE A 196 5.06 5.42 5.79
N ILE A 197 4.66 5.28 7.05
CA ILE A 197 5.35 5.92 8.18
C ILE A 197 6.76 5.35 8.36
N LEU A 198 6.95 4.04 8.15
CA LEU A 198 8.26 3.39 8.19
C LEU A 198 9.21 3.97 7.13
N ILE A 199 8.74 4.15 5.90
CA ILE A 199 9.50 4.79 4.81
C ILE A 199 9.91 6.20 5.21
N LEU A 200 8.98 7.03 5.67
CA LEU A 200 9.24 8.40 6.10
C LEU A 200 10.23 8.45 7.28
N SER A 201 10.20 7.44 8.15
CA SER A 201 11.14 7.31 9.26
C SER A 201 12.54 6.92 8.78
N ILE A 202 12.66 6.03 7.80
CA ILE A 202 13.95 5.67 7.17
C ILE A 202 14.58 6.89 6.53
N PHE A 203 13.83 7.71 5.81
CA PHE A 203 14.31 8.99 5.26
C PHE A 203 14.62 10.04 6.33
N GLY A 204 14.21 9.81 7.58
CA GLY A 204 14.43 10.77 8.68
C GLY A 204 13.47 11.96 8.67
N ILE A 205 12.45 11.94 7.81
CA ILE A 205 11.40 12.98 7.74
C ILE A 205 10.54 12.93 9.00
N VAL A 206 10.25 11.71 9.48
CA VAL A 206 9.42 11.45 10.66
C VAL A 206 10.24 10.74 11.72
N THR A 207 10.11 11.18 12.99
CA THR A 207 10.77 10.58 14.15
C THR A 207 9.72 10.03 15.12
N PRO A 208 10.06 9.02 15.97
CA PRO A 208 9.12 8.51 16.98
C PRO A 208 8.63 9.60 17.92
N LYS A 209 9.50 10.53 18.31
CA LYS A 209 9.13 11.67 19.16
C LYS A 209 8.10 12.57 18.49
N PHE A 210 8.26 12.82 17.18
CA PHE A 210 7.31 13.59 16.39
C PHE A 210 5.95 12.87 16.32
N LEU A 211 5.93 11.57 16.04
CA LEU A 211 4.69 10.77 16.00
C LEU A 211 3.96 10.82 17.34
N ILE A 212 4.66 10.58 18.45
CA ILE A 212 4.06 10.64 19.80
C ILE A 212 3.48 12.04 20.08
N LYS A 213 4.21 13.11 19.73
CA LYS A 213 3.72 14.49 19.91
C LYS A 213 2.47 14.79 19.07
N GLN A 214 2.36 14.20 17.89
CA GLN A 214 1.26 14.41 16.96
C GLN A 214 0.13 13.37 17.06
N THR A 215 0.15 12.49 18.07
CA THR A 215 -0.86 11.42 18.25
C THR A 215 -2.28 11.97 18.26
N ARG A 216 -2.53 13.15 18.84
CA ARG A 216 -3.86 13.78 18.84
C ARG A 216 -4.41 14.02 17.43
N TYR A 217 -3.56 14.47 16.50
CA TYR A 217 -3.97 14.69 15.11
C TYR A 217 -4.11 13.38 14.34
N ALA A 218 -3.23 12.41 14.60
CA ALA A 218 -3.32 11.10 14.00
C ALA A 218 -4.62 10.39 14.39
N VAL A 219 -5.01 10.45 15.67
CA VAL A 219 -6.27 9.91 16.19
C VAL A 219 -7.47 10.60 15.50
N LEU A 220 -7.42 11.92 15.34
CA LEU A 220 -8.48 12.65 14.63
C LEU A 220 -8.54 12.27 13.13
N ILE A 221 -7.39 12.24 12.45
CA ILE A 221 -7.33 11.87 11.02
C ILE A 221 -7.83 10.44 10.81
N THR A 222 -7.39 9.49 11.64
CA THR A 222 -7.85 8.10 11.55
C THR A 222 -9.36 7.98 11.82
N ALA A 223 -9.94 8.82 12.70
CA ALA A 223 -11.38 8.86 12.90
C ALA A 223 -12.13 9.38 11.68
N VAL A 224 -11.61 10.44 11.01
CA VAL A 224 -12.19 10.96 9.77
C VAL A 224 -12.09 9.92 8.65
N VAL A 225 -10.94 9.25 8.51
CA VAL A 225 -10.76 8.18 7.50
C VAL A 225 -11.68 7.01 7.80
N ALA A 226 -11.81 6.59 9.06
CA ALA A 226 -12.75 5.55 9.46
C ALA A 226 -14.19 5.92 9.12
N ALA A 227 -14.61 7.17 9.39
CA ALA A 227 -15.93 7.66 9.04
C ALA A 227 -16.19 7.73 7.53
N ALA A 228 -15.14 7.98 6.73
CA ALA A 228 -15.25 7.99 5.26
C ALA A 228 -15.38 6.58 4.66
N ILE A 229 -14.80 5.56 5.30
CA ILE A 229 -14.85 4.16 4.86
C ILE A 229 -16.08 3.45 5.43
N ALA A 230 -16.50 3.82 6.65
CA ALA A 230 -17.68 3.25 7.29
C ALA A 230 -18.94 3.57 6.46
N PRO A 231 -19.75 2.56 6.12
CA PRO A 231 -20.95 2.75 5.29
C PRO A 231 -22.09 3.40 6.06
N THR A 232 -21.97 3.48 7.37
CA THR A 232 -23.04 3.92 8.28
C THR A 232 -22.50 4.89 9.33
N PRO A 233 -23.25 5.92 9.69
CA PRO A 233 -22.84 6.92 10.68
C PRO A 233 -23.08 6.46 12.14
N ASP A 234 -23.09 5.17 12.40
CA ASP A 234 -23.29 4.63 13.74
C ASP A 234 -21.96 4.43 14.49
N TRP A 235 -22.04 4.51 15.81
CA TRP A 235 -20.89 4.39 16.69
C TRP A 235 -20.21 3.01 16.62
N THR A 236 -21.00 1.95 16.51
CA THR A 236 -20.48 0.59 16.50
C THR A 236 -19.60 0.33 15.29
N THR A 237 -20.12 0.66 14.10
CA THR A 237 -19.37 0.51 12.85
C THR A 237 -18.18 1.46 12.82
N LEU A 238 -18.35 2.72 13.24
CA LEU A 238 -17.24 3.67 13.29
C LEU A 238 -16.09 3.14 14.17
N PHE A 239 -16.36 2.70 15.40
CA PHE A 239 -15.33 2.18 16.29
C PHE A 239 -14.67 0.91 15.74
N MET A 240 -15.43 0.07 15.06
CA MET A 240 -14.91 -1.15 14.45
C MET A 240 -13.84 -0.88 13.38
N PHE A 241 -14.00 0.20 12.60
CA PHE A 241 -12.99 0.65 11.64
C PHE A 241 -11.88 1.45 12.32
N TRP A 242 -12.22 2.31 13.27
CA TRP A 242 -11.29 3.25 13.89
C TRP A 242 -10.28 2.59 14.82
N ILE A 243 -10.70 1.66 15.69
CA ILE A 243 -9.80 1.01 16.65
C ILE A 243 -8.62 0.31 15.98
N PRO A 244 -8.79 -0.50 14.93
CA PRO A 244 -7.68 -1.08 14.18
C PRO A 244 -6.75 -0.03 13.57
N MET A 245 -7.28 1.09 13.05
CA MET A 245 -6.48 2.18 12.48
C MET A 245 -5.59 2.84 13.53
N VAL A 246 -6.12 3.09 14.73
CA VAL A 246 -5.32 3.60 15.86
C VAL A 246 -4.27 2.55 16.27
N GLY A 247 -4.62 1.27 16.30
CA GLY A 247 -3.67 0.18 16.53
C GLY A 247 -2.52 0.16 15.52
N LEU A 248 -2.82 0.31 14.24
CA LEU A 248 -1.82 0.42 13.16
C LEU A 248 -0.92 1.64 13.33
N TYR A 249 -1.47 2.76 13.80
CA TYR A 249 -0.67 3.94 14.11
C TYR A 249 0.32 3.68 15.27
N ILE A 250 -0.10 2.97 16.32
CA ILE A 250 0.79 2.56 17.43
C ILE A 250 1.89 1.64 16.92
N VAL A 251 1.56 0.67 16.05
CA VAL A 251 2.54 -0.20 15.38
C VAL A 251 3.53 0.65 14.56
N SER A 252 3.07 1.69 13.88
CA SER A 252 3.93 2.61 13.12
C SER A 252 4.94 3.34 14.01
N ILE A 253 4.53 3.77 15.20
CA ILE A 253 5.43 4.38 16.19
C ILE A 253 6.51 3.37 16.63
N ALA A 254 6.11 2.12 16.93
CA ALA A 254 7.04 1.07 17.31
C ALA A 254 8.07 0.76 16.21
N LEU A 255 7.62 0.65 14.95
CA LEU A 255 8.50 0.46 13.80
C LEU A 255 9.47 1.63 13.59
N SER A 256 8.99 2.86 13.72
CA SER A 256 9.82 4.06 13.64
C SER A 256 10.89 4.09 14.75
N TRP A 257 10.54 3.64 15.95
CA TRP A 257 11.48 3.54 17.09
C TRP A 257 12.57 2.50 16.83
N LEU A 258 12.22 1.35 16.26
CA LEU A 258 13.20 0.32 15.85
C LEU A 258 14.20 0.84 14.82
N VAL A 259 13.74 1.62 13.83
CA VAL A 259 14.61 2.27 12.83
C VAL A 259 15.57 3.23 13.51
N GLN A 260 15.09 4.06 14.44
CA GLN A 260 15.91 5.03 15.14
C GLN A 260 16.97 4.36 16.03
N LEU A 261 16.63 3.28 16.71
CA LEU A 261 17.58 2.50 17.53
C LEU A 261 18.73 1.94 16.67
N ARG A 262 18.41 1.34 15.52
CA ARG A 262 19.42 0.81 14.58
C ARG A 262 20.33 1.91 14.05
N ARG A 263 19.77 3.09 13.76
CA ARG A 263 20.55 4.26 13.27
C ARG A 263 21.51 4.79 14.33
N ASN A 264 21.06 4.86 15.58
CA ASN A 264 21.90 5.31 16.72
C ASN A 264 23.00 4.30 17.04
N TRP A 265 22.72 3.01 16.96
CA TRP A 265 23.70 1.96 17.18
C TRP A 265 24.84 2.02 16.13
N LYS A 266 24.48 2.16 14.83
CA LYS A 266 25.48 2.31 13.76
C LYS A 266 26.36 3.55 13.95
N LYS A 267 25.79 4.69 14.39
CA LYS A 267 26.58 5.91 14.65
C LYS A 267 27.59 5.72 15.79
N LYS A 268 27.19 5.03 16.87
CA LYS A 268 28.09 4.77 18.01
C LYS A 268 29.28 3.88 17.61
N HIS A 269 29.06 2.86 16.78
CA HIS A 269 30.15 1.99 16.32
C HIS A 269 31.07 2.64 15.29
N ALA A 270 30.56 3.54 14.45
CA ALA A 270 31.37 4.31 13.51
C ALA A 270 32.24 5.41 14.16
N GLN A 271 31.93 5.80 15.41
CA GLN A 271 32.74 6.73 16.21
C GLN A 271 33.77 6.03 17.09
N ALA A 272 33.68 4.71 17.25
CA ALA A 272 34.53 3.90 18.09
C ALA A 272 35.61 3.13 17.30
N SER A 273 35.55 3.16 15.97
CA SER A 273 36.57 2.66 15.03
C SER A 273 37.34 3.81 14.39
#